data_d005f7002f3c2c531d1dcf5e2d21b98c
#
_entry.id   d005f7002f3c2c531d1dcf5e2d21b98c
#
_cell.length_a   1.000
_cell.length_b   1.000
_cell.length_c   1.000
_cell.angle_alpha   90.00
_cell.angle_beta   90.00
_cell.angle_gamma   90.00
#
_symmetry.space_group_name_H-M   'P 1'
#
loop_
_entity.id
_entity.type
_entity.pdbx_description
1 polymer ?
#
loop_
_entity_poly.entity_id
_entity_poly.type
_entity_poly.pdbx_seq_one_letter_code
_entity_poly.pdbx_strand_id
1 'polypeptide(L)'
;MTADKLCAVGAVNKAAVGALDVITGAALFAPTGGESAVAAAAGELTGVAAPMGSGTGEVCSIFPRPESSGPAAEIRIVWRLSSTPPKEDTARKFTRLPMSEKAGAAHDSAFVTFPCSPKDKPLASPDRVSVWAQSWALPTEAEGDVRPLKNAYATLAHSFALAMAKQLDCDNNAGLKPKPSLIPAS
;
A
#
# COMPACT_ATOMS: atom_id res chain seq x y z
N MET A 1 20.04 -2.33 -0.54
CA MET A 1 19.75 -0.91 -0.86
C MET A 1 19.01 -0.24 0.28
N THR A 2 18.99 1.08 0.32
CA THR A 2 18.22 1.86 1.29
C THR A 2 16.73 1.90 0.92
N ALA A 3 15.86 2.14 1.92
CA ALA A 3 14.41 2.08 1.75
C ALA A 3 13.83 3.04 0.69
N ASP A 4 14.42 4.22 0.55
CA ASP A 4 14.00 5.26 -0.42
C ASP A 4 14.14 4.87 -1.90
N LYS A 5 14.90 3.81 -2.18
CA LYS A 5 15.12 3.27 -3.54
C LYS A 5 14.30 2.03 -3.85
N LEU A 6 13.45 1.59 -2.91
CA LEU A 6 12.65 0.39 -3.10
C LEU A 6 11.49 0.63 -4.06
N CYS A 7 11.25 -0.36 -4.93
CA CYS A 7 10.07 -0.51 -5.79
C CYS A 7 9.86 0.56 -6.87
N ALA A 8 10.32 1.75 -6.68
CA ALA A 8 10.42 2.87 -7.66
C ALA A 8 10.92 4.13 -6.95
N VAL A 9 11.52 5.03 -7.69
CA VAL A 9 11.89 6.35 -7.15
C VAL A 9 10.63 7.08 -6.69
N GLY A 10 10.58 7.43 -5.40
CA GLY A 10 9.46 8.16 -4.79
C GLY A 10 8.25 7.29 -4.38
N ALA A 11 8.29 5.97 -4.59
CA ALA A 11 7.25 5.07 -4.07
C ALA A 11 7.29 4.98 -2.54
N VAL A 12 8.49 4.95 -1.97
CA VAL A 12 8.72 5.00 -0.53
C VAL A 12 9.15 6.42 -0.16
N ASN A 13 8.22 7.24 0.29
CA ASN A 13 8.50 8.60 0.74
C ASN A 13 9.19 8.60 2.12
N LYS A 14 9.66 9.77 2.56
CA LYS A 14 10.41 9.90 3.84
C LYS A 14 9.65 9.32 5.05
N ALA A 15 8.33 9.46 5.10
CA ALA A 15 7.53 8.91 6.19
C ALA A 15 7.47 7.37 6.11
N ALA A 16 7.37 6.82 4.90
CA ALA A 16 7.37 5.38 4.66
C ALA A 16 8.74 4.72 4.93
N VAL A 17 9.85 5.45 4.75
CA VAL A 17 11.18 4.98 5.20
C VAL A 17 11.16 4.73 6.71
N GLY A 18 10.68 5.70 7.52
CA GLY A 18 10.55 5.50 8.96
C GLY A 18 9.54 4.40 9.34
N ALA A 19 8.49 4.23 8.55
CA ALA A 19 7.53 3.14 8.74
C ALA A 19 8.15 1.77 8.51
N LEU A 20 8.99 1.62 7.49
CA LEU A 20 9.73 0.37 7.23
C LEU A 20 10.69 0.03 8.36
N ASP A 21 11.36 1.02 8.95
CA ASP A 21 12.21 0.82 10.13
C ASP A 21 11.38 0.28 11.32
N VAL A 22 10.22 0.87 11.59
CA VAL A 22 9.31 0.39 12.66
C VAL A 22 8.82 -1.03 12.40
N ILE A 23 8.50 -1.39 11.14
CA ILE A 23 7.97 -2.72 10.80
C ILE A 23 9.06 -3.79 10.85
N THR A 24 10.26 -3.47 10.37
CA THR A 24 11.29 -4.48 10.08
C THR A 24 12.51 -4.40 10.99
N GLY A 25 12.76 -3.27 11.60
CA GLY A 25 14.02 -2.99 12.31
C GLY A 25 15.26 -3.01 11.40
N ALA A 26 15.09 -2.98 10.08
CA ALA A 26 16.16 -3.11 9.11
C ALA A 26 16.48 -1.76 8.44
N ALA A 27 17.76 -1.43 8.35
CA ALA A 27 18.23 -0.27 7.61
C ALA A 27 18.48 -0.57 6.11
N LEU A 28 18.70 -1.84 5.78
CA LEU A 28 19.02 -2.30 4.43
C LEU A 28 18.04 -3.36 3.94
N PHE A 29 17.81 -3.37 2.64
CA PHE A 29 16.87 -4.28 1.98
C PHE A 29 17.52 -4.95 0.77
N ALA A 30 17.04 -6.14 0.43
CA ALA A 30 17.39 -6.78 -0.82
C ALA A 30 16.75 -6.00 -1.98
N PRO A 31 17.41 -5.91 -3.14
CA PRO A 31 16.81 -5.32 -4.32
C PRO A 31 15.60 -6.17 -4.75
N THR A 32 14.44 -5.55 -4.83
CA THR A 32 13.18 -6.16 -5.25
C THR A 32 12.57 -5.31 -6.34
N GLY A 33 12.18 -5.92 -7.43
CA GLY A 33 11.62 -5.20 -8.56
C GLY A 33 12.59 -4.13 -9.13
N GLY A 34 12.44 -3.74 -10.35
CA GLY A 34 13.21 -2.64 -10.93
C GLY A 34 12.68 -1.27 -10.48
N GLU A 35 13.36 -0.20 -10.86
CA GLU A 35 12.95 1.20 -10.65
C GLU A 35 11.59 1.53 -11.28
N SER A 36 10.99 0.61 -12.02
CA SER A 36 9.70 0.71 -12.72
C SER A 36 8.59 -0.15 -12.12
N ALA A 37 8.75 -0.72 -10.91
CA ALA A 37 7.75 -1.64 -10.33
C ALA A 37 6.35 -1.02 -10.24
N VAL A 38 6.24 0.23 -9.76
CA VAL A 38 4.95 0.94 -9.69
C VAL A 38 4.36 1.19 -11.07
N ALA A 39 5.19 1.53 -12.07
CA ALA A 39 4.74 1.76 -13.45
C ALA A 39 4.25 0.46 -14.10
N ALA A 40 4.96 -0.65 -13.87
CA ALA A 40 4.56 -1.97 -14.35
C ALA A 40 3.22 -2.39 -13.74
N ALA A 41 3.06 -2.25 -12.43
CA ALA A 41 1.81 -2.55 -11.72
C ALA A 41 0.63 -1.69 -12.21
N ALA A 42 0.85 -0.40 -12.48
CA ALA A 42 -0.16 0.47 -13.07
C ALA A 42 -0.54 0.04 -14.49
N GLY A 43 0.43 -0.40 -15.29
CA GLY A 43 0.20 -0.96 -16.62
C GLY A 43 -0.63 -2.24 -16.59
N GLU A 44 -0.31 -3.16 -15.69
CA GLU A 44 -1.10 -4.37 -15.45
C GLU A 44 -2.54 -4.05 -15.04
N LEU A 45 -2.70 -3.14 -14.07
CA LEU A 45 -4.01 -2.73 -13.58
C LEU A 45 -4.87 -2.18 -14.72
N THR A 46 -4.32 -1.29 -15.55
CA THR A 46 -5.05 -0.73 -16.70
C THR A 46 -5.37 -1.78 -17.78
N GLY A 47 -4.49 -2.77 -17.96
CA GLY A 47 -4.73 -3.90 -18.87
C GLY A 47 -5.85 -4.81 -18.42
N VAL A 48 -6.04 -5.01 -17.12
CA VAL A 48 -7.08 -5.86 -16.54
C VAL A 48 -8.43 -5.13 -16.43
N ALA A 49 -8.41 -3.82 -16.21
CA ALA A 49 -9.59 -3.01 -15.93
C ALA A 49 -10.65 -3.08 -17.06
N ALA A 50 -10.20 -2.98 -18.31
CA ALA A 50 -11.11 -2.88 -19.46
C ALA A 50 -12.00 -4.12 -19.68
N PRO A 51 -11.49 -5.36 -19.60
CA PRO A 51 -12.31 -6.54 -19.86
C PRO A 51 -13.02 -7.11 -18.62
N MET A 52 -12.52 -6.92 -17.42
CA MET A 52 -12.96 -7.70 -16.25
C MET A 52 -13.54 -6.88 -15.09
N GLY A 53 -13.26 -5.59 -15.00
CA GLY A 53 -13.77 -4.72 -13.91
C GLY A 53 -13.27 -5.10 -12.50
N SER A 54 -12.44 -6.13 -12.38
CA SER A 54 -11.84 -6.56 -11.12
C SER A 54 -10.53 -7.29 -11.38
N GLY A 55 -9.59 -7.19 -10.46
CA GLY A 55 -8.30 -7.85 -10.57
C GLY A 55 -7.42 -7.58 -9.35
N THR A 56 -6.32 -8.30 -9.29
CA THR A 56 -5.30 -8.11 -8.26
C THR A 56 -3.93 -8.40 -8.85
N GLY A 57 -2.92 -7.69 -8.36
CA GLY A 57 -1.53 -7.92 -8.75
C GLY A 57 -0.58 -7.41 -7.68
N GLU A 58 0.67 -7.76 -7.85
CA GLU A 58 1.74 -7.30 -6.97
C GLU A 58 2.33 -5.98 -7.51
N VAL A 59 2.58 -5.04 -6.61
CA VAL A 59 3.38 -3.85 -6.95
C VAL A 59 4.85 -4.19 -6.74
N CYS A 60 5.19 -4.69 -5.56
CA CYS A 60 6.52 -5.18 -5.25
C CYS A 60 6.56 -5.95 -3.93
N SER A 61 7.62 -6.72 -3.73
CA SER A 61 7.97 -7.36 -2.47
C SER A 61 9.21 -6.73 -1.86
N ILE A 62 9.19 -6.50 -0.55
CA ILE A 62 10.26 -5.86 0.22
C ILE A 62 10.86 -6.90 1.16
N PHE A 63 12.14 -7.22 0.98
CA PHE A 63 12.88 -8.18 1.79
C PHE A 63 13.89 -7.44 2.66
N PRO A 64 13.63 -7.28 3.97
CA PRO A 64 14.60 -6.71 4.87
C PRO A 64 15.84 -7.60 4.96
N ARG A 65 17.01 -6.98 5.07
CA ARG A 65 18.26 -7.67 5.42
C ARG A 65 18.52 -7.46 6.90
N PRO A 66 18.20 -8.42 7.75
CA PRO A 66 18.45 -8.28 9.17
C PRO A 66 19.96 -8.26 9.40
N GLU A 67 20.44 -7.26 10.13
CA GLU A 67 21.81 -7.24 10.65
C GLU A 67 21.95 -8.18 11.85
N SER A 68 20.84 -8.66 12.38
CA SER A 68 20.75 -9.62 13.48
C SER A 68 19.73 -10.70 13.14
N SER A 69 19.91 -11.90 13.68
CA SER A 69 19.21 -13.16 13.41
C SER A 69 17.71 -13.22 13.73
N GLY A 70 16.96 -12.14 13.49
CA GLY A 70 15.50 -12.12 13.57
C GLY A 70 14.85 -12.63 12.28
N PRO A 71 13.62 -13.16 12.35
CA PRO A 71 12.87 -13.52 11.15
C PRO A 71 12.57 -12.27 10.32
N ALA A 72 13.21 -12.18 9.15
CA ALA A 72 12.91 -11.13 8.21
C ALA A 72 11.55 -11.38 7.57
N ALA A 73 10.53 -10.69 8.02
CA ALA A 73 9.22 -10.77 7.40
C ALA A 73 9.23 -10.04 6.06
N GLU A 74 8.95 -10.76 4.97
CA GLU A 74 8.66 -10.16 3.67
C GLU A 74 7.43 -9.25 3.79
N ILE A 75 7.51 -8.05 3.22
CA ILE A 75 6.37 -7.16 3.09
C ILE A 75 5.96 -7.13 1.63
N ARG A 76 4.72 -7.47 1.34
CA ARG A 76 4.15 -7.40 -0.01
C ARG A 76 3.28 -6.17 -0.16
N ILE A 77 3.50 -5.47 -1.26
CA ILE A 77 2.64 -4.39 -1.72
C ILE A 77 1.84 -4.91 -2.90
N VAL A 78 0.52 -4.96 -2.74
CA VAL A 78 -0.39 -5.47 -3.77
C VAL A 78 -1.45 -4.46 -4.10
N TRP A 79 -1.90 -4.46 -5.37
CA TRP A 79 -3.06 -3.69 -5.80
C TRP A 79 -4.27 -4.60 -6.01
N ARG A 80 -5.45 -4.05 -5.80
CA ARG A 80 -6.73 -4.69 -6.12
C ARG A 80 -7.61 -3.68 -6.82
N LEU A 81 -8.24 -4.11 -7.90
CA LEU A 81 -9.23 -3.35 -8.63
C LEU A 81 -10.62 -3.90 -8.34
N SER A 82 -11.60 -3.02 -8.13
CA SER A 82 -12.99 -3.40 -7.93
C SER A 82 -13.92 -2.37 -8.54
N SER A 83 -14.91 -2.82 -9.28
CA SER A 83 -16.01 -2.00 -9.79
C SER A 83 -17.10 -1.77 -8.74
N THR A 84 -17.08 -2.50 -7.63
CA THR A 84 -18.06 -2.34 -6.56
C THR A 84 -17.53 -1.43 -5.45
N PRO A 85 -18.39 -0.59 -4.84
CA PRO A 85 -18.02 0.15 -3.65
C PRO A 85 -17.49 -0.78 -2.56
N PRO A 86 -16.47 -0.36 -1.79
CA PRO A 86 -16.02 -1.14 -0.65
C PRO A 86 -17.20 -1.29 0.33
N LYS A 87 -17.46 -2.51 0.78
CA LYS A 87 -18.48 -2.75 1.82
C LYS A 87 -18.15 -1.89 3.04
N GLU A 88 -19.17 -1.36 3.73
CA GLU A 88 -18.98 -0.54 4.92
C GLU A 88 -18.26 -1.31 6.04
N ASP A 89 -18.54 -2.61 6.17
CA ASP A 89 -17.88 -3.47 7.13
C ASP A 89 -16.40 -3.66 6.81
N THR A 90 -15.60 -3.00 7.58
CA THR A 90 -14.16 -3.31 7.66
C THR A 90 -14.02 -4.50 8.60
N ALA A 91 -13.26 -5.53 8.19
CA ALA A 91 -13.00 -6.67 9.07
C ALA A 91 -12.52 -6.16 10.46
N ARG A 92 -13.01 -6.76 11.53
CA ARG A 92 -12.79 -6.29 12.93
C ARG A 92 -11.34 -6.07 13.33
N LYS A 93 -10.41 -6.75 12.62
CA LYS A 93 -8.97 -6.54 12.85
C LYS A 93 -8.46 -5.16 12.44
N PHE A 94 -9.15 -4.46 11.53
CA PHE A 94 -8.70 -3.18 11.02
C PHE A 94 -9.30 -2.00 11.81
N THR A 95 -8.44 -1.10 12.22
CA THR A 95 -8.84 0.25 12.67
C THR A 95 -9.10 1.10 11.44
N ARG A 96 -10.30 1.70 11.32
CA ARG A 96 -10.64 2.61 10.21
C ARG A 96 -9.85 3.91 10.31
N LEU A 97 -9.36 4.35 9.15
CA LEU A 97 -8.60 5.59 9.01
C LEU A 97 -9.25 6.49 7.96
N PRO A 98 -9.28 7.83 8.18
CA PRO A 98 -9.91 8.77 7.25
C PRO A 98 -8.95 9.13 6.11
N MET A 99 -8.61 8.13 5.29
CA MET A 99 -7.76 8.30 4.11
C MET A 99 -8.53 7.87 2.86
N SER A 100 -8.81 8.83 1.98
CA SER A 100 -9.58 8.65 0.76
C SER A 100 -10.95 7.97 1.00
N GLU A 101 -11.43 7.10 0.09
CA GLU A 101 -12.75 6.49 0.18
C GLU A 101 -12.86 5.49 1.32
N LYS A 102 -11.84 4.65 1.51
CA LYS A 102 -11.75 3.70 2.61
C LYS A 102 -10.30 3.35 2.93
N ALA A 103 -9.96 3.33 4.20
CA ALA A 103 -8.67 2.84 4.65
C ALA A 103 -8.78 2.14 5.99
N GLY A 104 -7.88 1.21 6.24
CA GLY A 104 -7.80 0.51 7.50
C GLY A 104 -6.41 -0.02 7.78
N ALA A 105 -6.08 -0.16 9.07
CA ALA A 105 -4.80 -0.67 9.52
C ALA A 105 -4.95 -1.69 10.64
N ALA A 106 -4.20 -2.77 10.52
CA ALA A 106 -3.92 -3.78 11.52
C ALA A 106 -2.42 -3.79 11.86
N HIS A 107 -2.00 -4.59 12.80
CA HIS A 107 -0.58 -4.69 13.20
C HIS A 107 0.30 -5.39 12.14
N ASP A 108 -0.30 -6.11 11.22
CA ASP A 108 0.35 -6.93 10.19
C ASP A 108 0.05 -6.46 8.77
N SER A 109 -0.86 -5.49 8.61
CA SER A 109 -1.32 -5.06 7.29
C SER A 109 -2.10 -3.74 7.34
N ALA A 110 -2.12 -3.04 6.20
CA ALA A 110 -3.00 -1.90 6.00
C ALA A 110 -3.41 -1.80 4.54
N PHE A 111 -4.49 -1.06 4.28
CA PHE A 111 -4.96 -0.77 2.94
C PHE A 111 -5.49 0.65 2.82
N VAL A 112 -5.40 1.17 1.60
CA VAL A 112 -6.01 2.44 1.20
C VAL A 112 -6.75 2.21 -0.12
N THR A 113 -8.05 2.48 -0.12
CA THR A 113 -8.92 2.40 -1.31
C THR A 113 -9.27 3.80 -1.77
N PHE A 114 -9.09 4.06 -3.06
CA PHE A 114 -9.34 5.35 -3.67
C PHE A 114 -10.03 5.20 -5.02
N PRO A 115 -10.91 6.15 -5.40
CA PRO A 115 -11.45 6.22 -6.76
C PRO A 115 -10.37 6.72 -7.71
N CYS A 116 -10.32 6.18 -8.90
CA CYS A 116 -9.40 6.63 -9.93
C CYS A 116 -10.11 6.72 -11.27
N SER A 117 -10.02 7.86 -11.91
CA SER A 117 -10.49 8.10 -13.28
C SER A 117 -9.32 8.68 -14.07
N PRO A 118 -8.49 7.81 -14.69
CA PRO A 118 -7.38 8.27 -15.52
C PRO A 118 -7.92 9.08 -16.70
N LYS A 119 -7.24 10.21 -17.02
CA LYS A 119 -7.69 11.12 -18.06
C LYS A 119 -7.73 10.49 -19.46
N ASP A 120 -6.74 9.65 -19.77
CA ASP A 120 -6.54 9.13 -21.12
C ASP A 120 -7.01 7.67 -21.29
N LYS A 121 -7.25 6.95 -20.22
CA LYS A 121 -7.70 5.55 -20.23
C LYS A 121 -8.70 5.36 -19.10
N PRO A 122 -9.98 5.63 -19.32
CA PRO A 122 -11.00 5.39 -18.31
C PRO A 122 -10.95 3.91 -17.94
N LEU A 123 -10.69 3.63 -16.68
CA LEU A 123 -10.94 2.34 -16.09
C LEU A 123 -12.45 2.08 -16.21
N ALA A 124 -12.92 0.83 -16.18
CA ALA A 124 -14.36 0.57 -16.19
C ALA A 124 -15.03 1.24 -14.98
N SER A 125 -16.11 1.96 -15.20
CA SER A 125 -16.76 2.77 -14.13
C SER A 125 -17.69 1.93 -13.24
N PRO A 126 -17.68 2.13 -11.93
CA PRO A 126 -16.87 3.00 -11.07
C PRO A 126 -15.62 2.28 -10.56
N ASP A 127 -14.47 2.85 -10.87
CA ASP A 127 -13.20 2.18 -10.62
C ASP A 127 -12.61 2.57 -9.28
N ARG A 128 -12.29 1.55 -8.49
CA ARG A 128 -11.66 1.69 -7.19
C ARG A 128 -10.40 0.87 -7.13
N VAL A 129 -9.32 1.53 -6.84
CA VAL A 129 -8.02 0.90 -6.62
C VAL A 129 -7.76 0.83 -5.13
N SER A 130 -7.45 -0.35 -4.64
CA SER A 130 -7.00 -0.56 -3.26
C SER A 130 -5.54 -0.96 -3.27
N VAL A 131 -4.70 -0.24 -2.56
CA VAL A 131 -3.30 -0.61 -2.33
C VAL A 131 -3.15 -1.16 -0.93
N TRP A 132 -2.55 -2.34 -0.83
CA TRP A 132 -2.33 -3.07 0.41
C TRP A 132 -0.85 -3.18 0.69
N ALA A 133 -0.46 -2.93 1.93
CA ALA A 133 0.83 -3.32 2.49
C ALA A 133 0.58 -4.39 3.53
N GLN A 134 1.19 -5.57 3.38
CA GLN A 134 0.93 -6.72 4.25
C GLN A 134 2.19 -7.51 4.53
N SER A 135 2.34 -7.96 5.77
CA SER A 135 3.37 -8.93 6.13
C SER A 135 3.06 -10.29 5.52
N TRP A 136 4.07 -10.95 4.97
CA TRP A 136 3.99 -12.32 4.46
C TRP A 136 4.62 -13.31 5.45
N ALA A 137 4.50 -13.02 6.75
CA ALA A 137 4.85 -13.95 7.81
C ALA A 137 3.62 -14.71 8.31
N LEU A 138 3.84 -15.80 9.02
CA LEU A 138 2.75 -16.43 9.76
C LEU A 138 2.15 -15.42 10.74
N PRO A 139 0.82 -15.33 10.83
CA PRO A 139 0.19 -14.43 11.78
C PRO A 139 0.67 -14.75 13.19
N THR A 140 1.38 -13.81 13.79
CA THR A 140 1.71 -13.85 15.21
C THR A 140 0.78 -12.90 15.93
N GLU A 141 0.29 -13.31 17.11
CA GLU A 141 -0.40 -12.36 17.96
C GLU A 141 0.59 -11.26 18.34
N ALA A 142 0.20 -10.02 18.08
CA ALA A 142 1.04 -8.89 18.45
C ALA A 142 0.98 -8.69 19.97
N GLU A 143 2.12 -8.68 20.61
CA GLU A 143 2.25 -8.37 22.03
C GLU A 143 2.41 -6.86 22.25
N GLY A 144 1.78 -6.33 23.29
CA GLY A 144 1.93 -4.94 23.72
C GLY A 144 1.14 -3.92 22.89
N ASP A 145 1.67 -2.68 22.79
CA ASP A 145 1.03 -1.60 22.05
C ASP A 145 1.22 -1.76 20.54
N VAL A 146 0.16 -2.12 19.85
CA VAL A 146 0.15 -2.34 18.39
C VAL A 146 0.00 -1.06 17.56
N ARG A 147 -0.21 0.11 18.18
CA ARG A 147 -0.43 1.38 17.45
C ARG A 147 0.76 1.77 16.58
N PRO A 148 2.02 1.64 17.02
CA PRO A 148 3.16 1.94 16.16
C PRO A 148 3.17 1.13 14.87
N LEU A 149 2.88 -0.18 14.93
CA LEU A 149 2.80 -1.06 13.77
C LEU A 149 1.63 -0.69 12.86
N LYS A 150 0.42 -0.46 13.42
CA LYS A 150 -0.74 0.00 12.64
C LYS A 150 -0.43 1.29 11.87
N ASN A 151 0.18 2.27 12.54
CA ASN A 151 0.56 3.54 11.93
C ASN A 151 1.62 3.36 10.84
N ALA A 152 2.58 2.47 11.07
CA ALA A 152 3.62 2.18 10.11
C ALA A 152 3.07 1.50 8.84
N TYR A 153 2.26 0.44 8.98
CA TYR A 153 1.61 -0.19 7.82
C TYR A 153 0.69 0.79 7.08
N ALA A 154 -0.09 1.61 7.80
CA ALA A 154 -0.94 2.64 7.19
C ALA A 154 -0.13 3.66 6.39
N THR A 155 1.01 4.11 6.94
CA THR A 155 1.91 5.06 6.27
C THR A 155 2.53 4.45 5.02
N LEU A 156 2.92 3.19 5.09
CA LEU A 156 3.48 2.46 3.95
C LEU A 156 2.44 2.29 2.84
N ALA A 157 1.25 1.77 3.16
CA ALA A 157 0.15 1.61 2.21
C ALA A 157 -0.24 2.94 1.55
N HIS A 158 -0.30 4.03 2.33
CA HIS A 158 -0.59 5.37 1.82
C HIS A 158 0.49 5.89 0.86
N SER A 159 1.78 5.66 1.13
CA SER A 159 2.88 6.06 0.25
C SER A 159 2.76 5.40 -1.12
N PHE A 160 2.49 4.10 -1.14
CA PHE A 160 2.28 3.36 -2.39
C PHE A 160 0.96 3.72 -3.08
N ALA A 161 -0.10 4.02 -2.33
CA ALA A 161 -1.36 4.51 -2.89
C ALA A 161 -1.16 5.84 -3.64
N LEU A 162 -0.39 6.79 -3.06
CA LEU A 162 -0.02 8.03 -3.73
C LEU A 162 0.82 7.79 -4.99
N ALA A 163 1.79 6.87 -4.93
CA ALA A 163 2.63 6.54 -6.08
C ALA A 163 1.78 5.92 -7.20
N MET A 164 0.88 5.00 -6.89
CA MET A 164 -0.04 4.38 -7.85
C MET A 164 -1.01 5.41 -8.43
N ALA A 165 -1.61 6.29 -7.61
CA ALA A 165 -2.52 7.33 -8.08
C ALA A 165 -1.84 8.30 -9.06
N LYS A 166 -0.59 8.67 -8.80
CA LYS A 166 0.23 9.49 -9.72
C LYS A 166 0.55 8.74 -11.02
N GLN A 167 0.94 7.49 -10.92
CA GLN A 167 1.31 6.69 -12.09
C GLN A 167 0.11 6.40 -12.99
N LEU A 168 -1.08 6.24 -12.40
CA LEU A 168 -2.36 6.08 -13.10
C LEU A 168 -2.93 7.41 -13.62
N ASP A 169 -2.29 8.55 -13.33
CA ASP A 169 -2.78 9.90 -13.63
C ASP A 169 -4.22 10.13 -13.13
N CYS A 170 -4.51 9.67 -11.91
CA CYS A 170 -5.80 9.88 -11.29
C CYS A 170 -6.02 11.37 -10.98
N ASP A 171 -7.22 11.88 -11.26
CA ASP A 171 -7.58 13.27 -10.99
C ASP A 171 -7.32 13.64 -9.52
N ASN A 172 -6.63 14.78 -9.31
CA ASN A 172 -6.31 15.30 -7.98
C ASN A 172 -5.66 14.26 -7.04
N ASN A 173 -4.76 13.41 -7.59
CA ASN A 173 -4.16 12.27 -6.87
C ASN A 173 -5.21 11.40 -6.15
N ALA A 174 -6.37 11.21 -6.75
CA ALA A 174 -7.49 10.44 -6.18
C ALA A 174 -7.98 10.96 -4.81
N GLY A 175 -7.84 12.26 -4.54
CA GLY A 175 -8.18 12.87 -3.26
C GLY A 175 -7.25 12.50 -2.11
N LEU A 176 -6.14 11.79 -2.38
CA LEU A 176 -5.16 11.42 -1.37
C LEU A 176 -4.36 12.65 -0.92
N LYS A 177 -4.29 12.87 0.39
CA LYS A 177 -3.48 13.96 0.97
C LYS A 177 -1.99 13.60 0.90
N PRO A 178 -1.07 14.59 0.88
CA PRO A 178 0.37 14.33 0.89
C PRO A 178 0.87 13.54 2.10
N LYS A 179 0.14 13.61 3.22
CA LYS A 179 0.46 12.89 4.47
C LYS A 179 -0.71 11.99 4.87
N PRO A 180 -0.44 10.79 5.43
CA PRO A 180 -1.49 9.92 5.92
C PRO A 180 -2.23 10.53 7.13
N SER A 181 -3.53 10.27 7.23
CA SER A 181 -4.33 10.59 8.42
C SER A 181 -4.37 9.36 9.31
N LEU A 182 -3.63 9.38 10.41
CA LEU A 182 -3.43 8.23 11.31
C LEU A 182 -4.36 8.23 12.53
N ILE A 183 -5.15 9.29 12.70
CA ILE A 183 -6.16 9.38 13.76
C ILE A 183 -7.37 8.56 13.29
N PRO A 184 -7.84 7.57 14.08
CA PRO A 184 -8.99 6.77 13.73
C PRO A 184 -10.22 7.63 13.41
N ALA A 185 -11.01 7.19 12.43
CA ALA A 185 -12.32 7.77 12.20
C ALA A 185 -13.25 7.38 13.34
N SER A 186 -13.95 8.37 13.89
CA SER A 186 -15.01 8.18 14.89
C SER A 186 -16.23 7.43 14.32
#